data_bfba8cf83e8acd8cd18fdb98339ee72f
#
_entry.id   bfba8cf83e8acd8cd18fdb98339ee72f
#
_cell.length_a   1.000
_cell.length_b   1.000
_cell.length_c   1.000
_cell.angle_alpha   90.00
_cell.angle_beta   90.00
_cell.angle_gamma   90.00
#
_symmetry.space_group_name_H-M   'P 1'
#
loop_
_entity.id
_entity.type
_entity.pdbx_description
1 polymer ?
#
loop_
_entity_poly.entity_id
_entity_poly.type
_entity_poly.pdbx_seq_one_letter_code
_entity_poly.pdbx_strand_id
1 'polypeptide(L)'
;MTNEKGQRAFTSQSVVGEHDGFLIDLDGVVYVGNNALPGAVRAIATLRGLQKRIMFLTNDPRSSRSQYRRKLEAMGIEVEEADILTAGYATAAYLEQHERAQGRRAFVIGSRALYAEMKAVGLVVAGATEAAVDLVVVGGHDRFDYGELRAATRFIRQGARLFATGRDPTFPMPDGAWPGTGAIVSAVETAGGISATTIGKPEPHMFQTAQRLLPDCERLVVIGDRMDSDIEGGNRAGLT
;
A
#
# COMPACT_ATOMS: atom_id res chain seq x y z
N MET A 1 12.88 27.10 18.61
CA MET A 1 11.85 28.14 18.87
C MET A 1 10.54 27.40 19.11
N THR A 2 9.91 27.58 20.24
CA THR A 2 8.56 27.02 20.53
C THR A 2 7.51 28.07 20.20
N ASN A 3 6.35 27.65 19.68
CA ASN A 3 5.22 28.56 19.49
C ASN A 3 4.56 28.89 20.85
N GLU A 4 3.64 29.87 20.88
CA GLU A 4 2.96 30.35 22.11
C GLU A 4 2.18 29.24 22.91
N LYS A 5 2.12 28.02 22.37
CA LYS A 5 1.46 26.85 23.01
C LYS A 5 2.48 25.76 23.45
N GLY A 6 3.80 26.07 23.44
CA GLY A 6 4.84 25.11 23.87
C GLY A 6 5.09 23.97 22.88
N GLN A 7 4.51 23.99 21.69
CA GLN A 7 4.79 23.04 20.63
C GLN A 7 6.05 23.43 19.86
N ARG A 8 6.99 22.49 19.66
CA ARG A 8 8.13 22.70 18.77
C ARG A 8 7.64 23.06 17.37
N ALA A 9 8.05 24.23 16.84
CA ALA A 9 7.80 24.56 15.44
C ALA A 9 8.69 23.64 14.59
N PHE A 10 8.09 22.68 13.90
CA PHE A 10 8.78 21.85 12.92
C PHE A 10 9.15 22.73 11.72
N THR A 11 10.44 22.95 11.52
CA THR A 11 10.96 23.50 10.26
C THR A 11 11.41 22.37 9.36
N SER A 12 11.38 22.56 8.04
CA SER A 12 11.88 21.54 7.09
C SER A 12 13.31 21.11 7.39
N GLN A 13 14.16 22.01 7.91
CA GLN A 13 15.52 21.70 8.33
C GLN A 13 15.59 20.81 9.58
N SER A 14 14.69 20.99 10.55
CA SER A 14 14.64 20.14 11.74
C SER A 14 14.17 18.73 11.38
N VAL A 15 13.13 18.58 10.54
CA VAL A 15 12.63 17.27 10.10
C VAL A 15 13.74 16.47 9.38
N VAL A 16 14.44 17.10 8.42
CA VAL A 16 15.51 16.43 7.67
C VAL A 16 16.70 16.07 8.57
N GLY A 17 17.05 16.95 9.54
CA GLY A 17 18.16 16.70 10.48
C GLY A 17 17.86 15.59 11.50
N GLU A 18 16.61 15.46 11.91
CA GLU A 18 16.20 14.53 12.97
C GLU A 18 15.87 13.12 12.50
N HIS A 19 15.69 12.88 11.19
CA HIS A 19 15.25 11.59 10.64
C HIS A 19 16.27 10.98 9.68
N ASP A 20 16.37 9.66 9.71
CA ASP A 20 17.30 8.88 8.89
C ASP A 20 16.62 8.37 7.62
N GLY A 21 15.32 8.09 7.68
CA GLY A 21 14.53 7.57 6.57
C GLY A 21 13.16 8.26 6.44
N PHE A 22 12.68 8.29 5.19
CA PHE A 22 11.48 8.99 4.75
C PHE A 22 10.55 8.02 4.05
N LEU A 23 9.36 7.84 4.61
CA LEU A 23 8.27 7.08 4.03
C LEU A 23 7.35 8.08 3.33
N ILE A 24 7.40 8.11 2.00
CA ILE A 24 6.76 9.15 1.20
C ILE A 24 5.61 8.55 0.40
N ASP A 25 4.39 9.07 0.61
CA ASP A 25 3.27 8.73 -0.26
C ASP A 25 3.51 9.22 -1.69
N LEU A 26 2.89 8.58 -2.67
CA LEU A 26 3.08 8.89 -4.08
C LEU A 26 2.03 9.85 -4.63
N ASP A 27 0.77 9.46 -4.62
CA ASP A 27 -0.30 10.22 -5.22
C ASP A 27 -0.69 11.41 -4.33
N GLY A 28 -0.59 12.65 -4.85
CA GLY A 28 -0.84 13.87 -4.06
C GLY A 28 0.41 14.44 -3.37
N VAL A 29 1.50 13.67 -3.26
CA VAL A 29 2.76 14.11 -2.62
C VAL A 29 3.90 14.21 -3.62
N VAL A 30 4.13 13.17 -4.42
CA VAL A 30 5.19 13.14 -5.43
C VAL A 30 4.66 13.60 -6.79
N TYR A 31 3.46 13.17 -7.14
CA TYR A 31 2.83 13.48 -8.43
C TYR A 31 1.30 13.53 -8.32
N VAL A 32 0.67 14.12 -9.33
CA VAL A 32 -0.77 13.98 -9.62
C VAL A 32 -0.91 13.49 -11.06
N GLY A 33 -1.57 12.35 -11.25
CA GLY A 33 -1.63 11.68 -12.55
C GLY A 33 -0.24 11.30 -13.05
N ASN A 34 0.18 11.89 -14.17
CA ASN A 34 1.51 11.66 -14.75
C ASN A 34 2.47 12.84 -14.59
N ASN A 35 2.11 13.84 -13.79
CA ASN A 35 2.92 15.05 -13.62
C ASN A 35 3.48 15.12 -12.20
N ALA A 36 4.80 15.23 -12.07
CA ALA A 36 5.45 15.48 -10.78
C ALA A 36 4.97 16.81 -10.19
N LEU A 37 4.76 16.83 -8.87
CA LEU A 37 4.42 18.06 -8.16
C LEU A 37 5.61 19.03 -8.16
N PRO A 38 5.34 20.36 -8.21
CA PRO A 38 6.40 21.36 -8.17
C PRO A 38 7.33 21.16 -6.96
N GLY A 39 8.62 20.96 -7.23
CA GLY A 39 9.63 20.79 -6.19
C GLY A 39 9.84 19.36 -5.69
N ALA A 40 8.95 18.40 -5.97
CA ALA A 40 9.07 17.02 -5.50
C ALA A 40 10.36 16.35 -5.97
N VAL A 41 10.67 16.44 -7.28
CA VAL A 41 11.91 15.89 -7.84
C VAL A 41 13.15 16.44 -7.15
N ARG A 42 13.19 17.77 -6.95
CA ARG A 42 14.30 18.44 -6.27
C ARG A 42 14.41 18.05 -4.79
N ALA A 43 13.27 17.95 -4.09
CA ALA A 43 13.26 17.56 -2.68
C ALA A 43 13.80 16.13 -2.50
N ILE A 44 13.36 15.19 -3.35
CA ILE A 44 13.84 13.79 -3.34
C ILE A 44 15.35 13.74 -3.64
N ALA A 45 15.82 14.46 -4.66
CA ALA A 45 17.23 14.55 -4.98
C ALA A 45 18.06 15.14 -3.82
N THR A 46 17.52 16.16 -3.12
CA THR A 46 18.16 16.75 -1.94
C THR A 46 18.26 15.72 -0.81
N LEU A 47 17.19 15.00 -0.49
CA LEU A 47 17.21 13.97 0.56
C LEU A 47 18.25 12.88 0.23
N ARG A 48 18.34 12.45 -1.00
CA ARG A 48 19.37 11.47 -1.44
C ARG A 48 20.78 12.03 -1.35
N GLY A 49 20.98 13.28 -1.75
CA GLY A 49 22.27 13.98 -1.60
C GLY A 49 22.72 14.08 -0.14
N LEU A 50 21.78 14.10 0.80
CA LEU A 50 22.01 14.04 2.23
C LEU A 50 22.07 12.60 2.78
N GLN A 51 22.17 11.61 1.90
CA GLN A 51 22.23 10.18 2.23
C GLN A 51 21.04 9.66 3.06
N LYS A 52 19.87 10.30 2.94
CA LYS A 52 18.65 9.85 3.59
C LYS A 52 18.05 8.65 2.82
N ARG A 53 17.57 7.67 3.57
CA ARG A 53 16.83 6.55 2.99
C ARG A 53 15.41 7.01 2.63
N ILE A 54 14.94 6.57 1.47
CA ILE A 54 13.59 6.92 0.99
C ILE A 54 12.88 5.62 0.62
N MET A 55 11.64 5.49 1.07
CA MET A 55 10.72 4.46 0.59
C MET A 55 9.42 5.13 0.17
N PHE A 56 8.99 4.87 -1.05
CA PHE A 56 7.74 5.37 -1.59
C PHE A 56 6.61 4.38 -1.27
N LEU A 57 5.52 4.88 -0.70
CA LEU A 57 4.36 4.09 -0.31
C LEU A 57 3.17 4.41 -1.20
N THR A 58 2.39 3.39 -1.58
CA THR A 58 1.11 3.61 -2.26
C THR A 58 0.08 2.55 -1.89
N ASN A 59 -1.14 2.99 -1.63
CA ASN A 59 -2.28 2.09 -1.41
C ASN A 59 -2.80 1.45 -2.71
N ASP A 60 -2.32 1.89 -3.88
CA ASP A 60 -2.77 1.33 -5.16
C ASP A 60 -2.13 -0.05 -5.45
N PRO A 61 -2.91 -1.15 -5.47
CA PRO A 61 -2.40 -2.50 -5.76
C PRO A 61 -2.45 -2.84 -7.25
N ARG A 62 -2.86 -1.91 -8.13
CA ARG A 62 -3.13 -2.19 -9.54
C ARG A 62 -1.87 -2.26 -10.38
N SER A 63 -0.81 -1.54 -9.97
CA SER A 63 0.47 -1.48 -10.67
C SER A 63 1.57 -2.21 -9.90
N SER A 64 2.50 -2.81 -10.63
CA SER A 64 3.69 -3.43 -10.05
C SER A 64 4.73 -2.40 -9.63
N ARG A 65 5.66 -2.79 -8.76
CA ARG A 65 6.80 -1.95 -8.35
C ARG A 65 7.63 -1.52 -9.58
N SER A 66 7.84 -2.40 -10.55
CA SER A 66 8.52 -2.05 -11.80
C SER A 66 7.76 -1.03 -12.66
N GLN A 67 6.42 -1.02 -12.63
CA GLN A 67 5.63 0.01 -13.30
C GLN A 67 5.75 1.36 -12.59
N TYR A 68 5.72 1.38 -11.25
CA TYR A 68 5.97 2.59 -10.47
C TYR A 68 7.39 3.12 -10.67
N ARG A 69 8.40 2.24 -10.70
CA ARG A 69 9.78 2.64 -11.02
C ARG A 69 9.84 3.38 -12.35
N ARG A 70 9.32 2.80 -13.42
CA ARG A 70 9.30 3.47 -14.74
C ARG A 70 8.56 4.80 -14.74
N LYS A 71 7.44 4.88 -13.99
CA LYS A 71 6.66 6.12 -13.85
C LYS A 71 7.48 7.22 -13.17
N LEU A 72 8.18 6.91 -12.09
CA LEU A 72 9.03 7.84 -11.35
C LEU A 72 10.27 8.26 -12.15
N GLU A 73 10.93 7.31 -12.82
CA GLU A 73 12.04 7.58 -13.72
C GLU A 73 11.65 8.52 -14.87
N ALA A 74 10.45 8.36 -15.45
CA ALA A 74 9.94 9.26 -16.47
C ALA A 74 9.70 10.70 -15.96
N MET A 75 9.57 10.88 -14.64
CA MET A 75 9.49 12.19 -13.98
C MET A 75 10.84 12.74 -13.52
N GLY A 76 11.96 12.04 -13.82
CA GLY A 76 13.31 12.42 -13.42
C GLY A 76 13.67 12.02 -11.98
N ILE A 77 12.96 11.08 -11.38
CA ILE A 77 13.25 10.54 -10.05
C ILE A 77 13.94 9.18 -10.23
N GLU A 78 15.23 9.11 -9.90
CA GLU A 78 15.94 7.84 -9.82
C GLU A 78 15.36 7.01 -8.68
N VAL A 79 15.07 5.71 -8.91
CA VAL A 79 14.45 4.86 -7.91
C VAL A 79 14.67 3.38 -8.25
N GLU A 80 14.95 2.58 -7.24
CA GLU A 80 14.99 1.14 -7.39
C GLU A 80 13.63 0.52 -6.99
N GLU A 81 13.34 -0.69 -7.47
CA GLU A 81 12.10 -1.38 -7.09
C GLU A 81 12.04 -1.66 -5.58
N ALA A 82 13.20 -1.81 -4.94
CA ALA A 82 13.31 -1.97 -3.48
C ALA A 82 12.89 -0.73 -2.69
N ASP A 83 12.92 0.45 -3.31
CA ASP A 83 12.48 1.70 -2.68
C ASP A 83 10.96 1.91 -2.79
N ILE A 84 10.23 0.98 -3.39
CA ILE A 84 8.78 1.11 -3.64
C ILE A 84 8.01 0.04 -2.88
N LEU A 85 7.09 0.46 -2.04
CA LEU A 85 6.21 -0.39 -1.26
C LEU A 85 4.76 -0.15 -1.68
N THR A 86 4.22 -1.06 -2.48
CA THR A 86 2.79 -1.06 -2.85
C THR A 86 1.95 -1.81 -1.82
N ALA A 87 0.66 -1.51 -1.73
CA ALA A 87 -0.26 -2.29 -0.89
C ALA A 87 -0.29 -3.78 -1.28
N GLY A 88 -0.09 -4.10 -2.56
CA GLY A 88 0.03 -5.48 -3.04
C GLY A 88 1.23 -6.20 -2.45
N TYR A 89 2.42 -5.59 -2.52
CA TYR A 89 3.64 -6.14 -1.92
C TYR A 89 3.54 -6.24 -0.39
N ALA A 90 3.03 -5.19 0.27
CA ALA A 90 2.84 -5.21 1.72
C ALA A 90 1.90 -6.34 2.16
N THR A 91 0.83 -6.60 1.36
CA THR A 91 -0.09 -7.71 1.62
C THR A 91 0.61 -9.07 1.45
N ALA A 92 1.40 -9.25 0.40
CA ALA A 92 2.18 -10.47 0.19
C ALA A 92 3.15 -10.73 1.36
N ALA A 93 3.92 -9.71 1.76
CA ALA A 93 4.85 -9.80 2.90
C ALA A 93 4.13 -10.11 4.22
N TYR A 94 2.95 -9.52 4.45
CA TYR A 94 2.13 -9.83 5.60
C TYR A 94 1.67 -11.29 5.61
N LEU A 95 1.19 -11.80 4.48
CA LEU A 95 0.74 -13.18 4.35
C LEU A 95 1.88 -14.18 4.49
N GLU A 96 3.06 -13.88 3.98
CA GLU A 96 4.25 -14.69 4.17
C GLU A 96 4.61 -14.82 5.67
N GLN A 97 4.62 -13.69 6.38
CA GLN A 97 5.01 -13.61 7.79
C GLN A 97 3.98 -14.23 8.74
N HIS A 98 2.68 -13.95 8.52
CA HIS A 98 1.62 -14.24 9.49
C HIS A 98 0.74 -15.43 9.10
N GLU A 99 0.70 -15.79 7.82
CA GLU A 99 -0.17 -16.83 7.28
C GLU A 99 0.57 -18.06 6.76
N ARG A 100 1.91 -18.08 6.81
CA ARG A 100 2.72 -19.15 6.22
C ARG A 100 2.28 -19.42 4.79
N ALA A 101 2.34 -18.38 3.95
CA ALA A 101 1.75 -18.33 2.61
C ALA A 101 2.19 -19.50 1.68
N GLN A 102 3.42 -20.01 1.87
CA GLN A 102 3.99 -21.05 1.03
C GLN A 102 3.08 -22.28 0.89
N GLY A 103 2.65 -22.57 -0.33
CA GLY A 103 1.81 -23.71 -0.69
C GLY A 103 0.34 -23.57 -0.37
N ARG A 104 -0.09 -22.51 0.36
CA ARG A 104 -1.51 -22.27 0.61
C ARG A 104 -2.24 -21.78 -0.65
N ARG A 105 -3.51 -22.10 -0.74
CA ARG A 105 -4.36 -21.72 -1.88
C ARG A 105 -5.06 -20.41 -1.59
N ALA A 106 -4.99 -19.46 -2.53
CA ALA A 106 -5.62 -18.17 -2.42
C ALA A 106 -6.49 -17.85 -3.64
N PHE A 107 -7.74 -17.44 -3.41
CA PHE A 107 -8.53 -16.79 -4.44
C PHE A 107 -8.26 -15.29 -4.38
N VAL A 108 -7.84 -14.71 -5.50
CA VAL A 108 -7.40 -13.31 -5.56
C VAL A 108 -8.36 -12.53 -6.46
N ILE A 109 -8.95 -11.47 -5.92
CA ILE A 109 -9.68 -10.45 -6.68
C ILE A 109 -8.73 -9.25 -6.83
N GLY A 110 -8.24 -8.98 -8.04
CA GLY A 110 -7.28 -7.91 -8.23
C GLY A 110 -6.58 -7.88 -9.58
N SER A 111 -5.58 -7.02 -9.69
CA SER A 111 -4.78 -6.82 -10.88
C SER A 111 -3.76 -7.96 -11.12
N ARG A 112 -3.18 -7.99 -12.32
CA ARG A 112 -2.04 -8.89 -12.61
C ARG A 112 -0.84 -8.64 -11.69
N ALA A 113 -0.64 -7.39 -11.27
CA ALA A 113 0.43 -7.05 -10.33
C ALA A 113 0.20 -7.72 -8.97
N LEU A 114 -1.02 -7.65 -8.43
CA LEU A 114 -1.37 -8.33 -7.18
C LEU A 114 -1.22 -9.85 -7.29
N TYR A 115 -1.65 -10.45 -8.40
CA TYR A 115 -1.43 -11.88 -8.65
C TYR A 115 0.04 -12.27 -8.62
N ALA A 116 0.92 -11.44 -9.21
CA ALA A 116 2.36 -11.68 -9.21
C ALA A 116 2.96 -11.62 -7.79
N GLU A 117 2.56 -10.64 -6.98
CA GLU A 117 3.02 -10.52 -5.58
C GLU A 117 2.55 -11.72 -4.74
N MET A 118 1.30 -12.18 -4.91
CA MET A 118 0.81 -13.37 -4.19
C MET A 118 1.61 -14.63 -4.56
N LYS A 119 1.92 -14.82 -5.84
CA LYS A 119 2.74 -15.94 -6.30
C LYS A 119 4.19 -15.85 -5.81
N ALA A 120 4.76 -14.65 -5.71
CA ALA A 120 6.13 -14.45 -5.27
C ALA A 120 6.39 -14.95 -3.84
N VAL A 121 5.38 -14.92 -2.97
CA VAL A 121 5.44 -15.49 -1.61
C VAL A 121 4.96 -16.94 -1.53
N GLY A 122 4.85 -17.63 -2.68
CA GLY A 122 4.55 -19.05 -2.77
C GLY A 122 3.07 -19.42 -2.61
N LEU A 123 2.14 -18.46 -2.67
CA LEU A 123 0.71 -18.78 -2.73
C LEU A 123 0.36 -19.46 -4.05
N VAL A 124 -0.46 -20.49 -3.98
CA VAL A 124 -1.09 -21.12 -5.15
C VAL A 124 -2.37 -20.35 -5.47
N VAL A 125 -2.33 -19.54 -6.53
CA VAL A 125 -3.51 -18.75 -6.93
C VAL A 125 -4.53 -19.66 -7.58
N ALA A 126 -5.70 -19.74 -6.97
CA ALA A 126 -6.80 -20.62 -7.32
C ALA A 126 -7.84 -19.94 -8.22
N GLY A 127 -8.45 -20.69 -9.12
CA GLY A 127 -9.57 -20.23 -9.93
C GLY A 127 -10.91 -20.24 -9.18
N ALA A 128 -11.91 -19.58 -9.76
CA ALA A 128 -13.27 -19.49 -9.17
C ALA A 128 -14.00 -20.85 -9.07
N THR A 129 -13.55 -21.87 -9.78
CA THR A 129 -14.18 -23.21 -9.82
C THR A 129 -13.55 -24.20 -8.83
N GLU A 130 -12.49 -23.80 -8.13
CA GLU A 130 -11.86 -24.67 -7.13
C GLU A 130 -12.83 -25.09 -6.02
N ALA A 131 -12.56 -26.24 -5.42
CA ALA A 131 -13.42 -26.78 -4.35
C ALA A 131 -13.33 -25.94 -3.09
N ALA A 132 -12.10 -25.56 -2.67
CA ALA A 132 -11.84 -24.74 -1.51
C ALA A 132 -10.52 -23.96 -1.67
N VAL A 133 -10.37 -22.89 -0.89
CA VAL A 133 -9.14 -22.13 -0.73
C VAL A 133 -8.92 -21.78 0.74
N ASP A 134 -7.70 -21.48 1.12
CA ASP A 134 -7.36 -21.06 2.49
C ASP A 134 -7.61 -19.58 2.71
N LEU A 135 -7.38 -18.77 1.67
CA LEU A 135 -7.40 -17.31 1.73
C LEU A 135 -8.20 -16.74 0.57
N VAL A 136 -8.89 -15.62 0.85
CA VAL A 136 -9.42 -14.70 -0.17
C VAL A 136 -8.68 -13.39 0.00
N VAL A 137 -8.06 -12.89 -1.08
CA VAL A 137 -7.33 -11.63 -1.09
C VAL A 137 -8.01 -10.67 -2.06
N VAL A 138 -8.39 -9.48 -1.56
CA VAL A 138 -9.10 -8.48 -2.35
C VAL A 138 -8.22 -7.24 -2.54
N GLY A 139 -7.96 -6.92 -3.80
CA GLY A 139 -7.39 -5.66 -4.26
C GLY A 139 -8.31 -4.98 -5.26
N GLY A 140 -7.90 -3.78 -5.71
CA GLY A 140 -8.67 -3.02 -6.71
C GLY A 140 -8.36 -3.48 -8.14
N HIS A 141 -9.39 -3.61 -8.96
CA HIS A 141 -9.29 -3.69 -10.42
C HIS A 141 -10.62 -3.25 -11.08
N ASP A 142 -10.55 -2.89 -12.35
CA ASP A 142 -11.65 -2.31 -13.11
C ASP A 142 -12.62 -3.33 -13.75
N ARG A 143 -12.38 -4.63 -13.54
CA ARG A 143 -13.16 -5.72 -14.14
C ARG A 143 -13.84 -6.59 -13.10
N PHE A 144 -14.04 -6.08 -11.88
CA PHE A 144 -14.76 -6.80 -10.85
C PHE A 144 -16.16 -7.16 -11.31
N ASP A 145 -16.55 -8.44 -11.16
CA ASP A 145 -17.83 -8.96 -11.61
C ASP A 145 -18.54 -9.81 -10.54
N TYR A 146 -19.80 -10.15 -10.84
CA TYR A 146 -20.61 -10.96 -9.93
C TYR A 146 -20.07 -12.39 -9.76
N GLY A 147 -19.33 -12.91 -10.74
CA GLY A 147 -18.69 -14.23 -10.66
C GLY A 147 -17.60 -14.26 -9.60
N GLU A 148 -16.77 -13.22 -9.55
CA GLU A 148 -15.73 -13.05 -8.51
C GLU A 148 -16.35 -12.89 -7.13
N LEU A 149 -17.41 -12.05 -7.00
CA LEU A 149 -18.12 -11.88 -5.74
C LEU A 149 -18.72 -13.21 -5.23
N ARG A 150 -19.37 -13.96 -6.12
CA ARG A 150 -19.95 -15.26 -5.79
C ARG A 150 -18.90 -16.28 -5.36
N ALA A 151 -17.76 -16.33 -6.06
CA ALA A 151 -16.67 -17.25 -5.74
C ALA A 151 -16.05 -16.91 -4.37
N ALA A 152 -15.73 -15.64 -4.12
CA ALA A 152 -15.22 -15.17 -2.84
C ALA A 152 -16.16 -15.50 -1.70
N THR A 153 -17.47 -15.19 -1.87
CA THR A 153 -18.52 -15.50 -0.88
C THR A 153 -18.54 -16.98 -0.54
N ARG A 154 -18.51 -17.85 -1.55
CA ARG A 154 -18.51 -19.31 -1.36
C ARG A 154 -17.27 -19.75 -0.56
N PHE A 155 -16.08 -19.29 -0.91
CA PHE A 155 -14.85 -19.64 -0.22
C PHE A 155 -14.83 -19.15 1.24
N ILE A 156 -15.26 -17.92 1.47
CA ILE A 156 -15.37 -17.35 2.82
C ILE A 156 -16.32 -18.18 3.68
N ARG A 157 -17.49 -18.55 3.16
CA ARG A 157 -18.46 -19.40 3.87
C ARG A 157 -17.96 -20.84 4.12
N GLN A 158 -16.95 -21.28 3.38
CA GLN A 158 -16.22 -22.53 3.61
C GLN A 158 -15.06 -22.40 4.60
N GLY A 159 -14.84 -21.21 5.17
CA GLY A 159 -13.83 -20.97 6.20
C GLY A 159 -12.56 -20.28 5.70
N ALA A 160 -12.50 -19.83 4.43
CA ALA A 160 -11.37 -19.04 3.96
C ALA A 160 -11.27 -17.69 4.71
N ARG A 161 -10.05 -17.30 5.08
CA ARG A 161 -9.80 -16.00 5.70
C ARG A 161 -9.77 -14.90 4.64
N LEU A 162 -10.29 -13.72 4.99
CA LEU A 162 -10.40 -12.58 4.08
C LEU A 162 -9.36 -11.51 4.40
N PHE A 163 -8.61 -11.10 3.36
CA PHE A 163 -7.60 -10.04 3.40
C PHE A 163 -7.89 -8.98 2.34
N ALA A 164 -7.60 -7.72 2.66
CA ALA A 164 -7.77 -6.59 1.76
C ALA A 164 -6.47 -5.78 1.66
N THR A 165 -6.10 -5.36 0.44
CA THR A 165 -4.95 -4.50 0.22
C THR A 165 -5.18 -3.08 0.71
N GLY A 166 -6.42 -2.63 0.81
CA GLY A 166 -6.80 -1.29 1.27
C GLY A 166 -8.30 -1.12 1.34
N ARG A 167 -8.75 0.06 1.82
CA ARG A 167 -10.17 0.40 1.97
C ARG A 167 -10.54 1.73 1.32
N ASP A 168 -9.69 2.27 0.46
CA ASP A 168 -10.00 3.52 -0.22
C ASP A 168 -11.32 3.38 -0.99
N PRO A 169 -12.33 4.23 -0.72
CA PRO A 169 -13.66 4.08 -1.31
C PRO A 169 -13.66 4.38 -2.79
N THR A 170 -12.83 5.33 -3.20
CA THR A 170 -12.70 5.79 -4.59
C THR A 170 -11.25 6.12 -4.90
N PHE A 171 -10.93 6.26 -6.19
CA PHE A 171 -9.70 6.85 -6.68
C PHE A 171 -10.00 7.85 -7.82
N PRO A 172 -9.19 8.91 -7.99
CA PRO A 172 -9.43 9.92 -8.99
C PRO A 172 -9.12 9.41 -10.40
N MET A 173 -10.04 9.69 -11.34
CA MET A 173 -9.87 9.45 -12.77
C MET A 173 -10.24 10.72 -13.55
N PRO A 174 -9.82 10.87 -14.85
CA PRO A 174 -10.09 12.07 -15.62
C PRO A 174 -11.59 12.43 -15.77
N ASP A 175 -12.45 11.44 -15.72
CA ASP A 175 -13.90 11.54 -15.85
C ASP A 175 -14.66 11.54 -14.50
N GLY A 176 -13.93 11.57 -13.37
CA GLY A 176 -14.49 11.61 -12.03
C GLY A 176 -13.91 10.54 -11.09
N ALA A 177 -14.50 10.41 -9.92
CA ALA A 177 -14.08 9.41 -8.94
C ALA A 177 -14.61 8.02 -9.31
N TRP A 178 -13.71 7.06 -9.49
CA TRP A 178 -14.09 5.65 -9.71
C TRP A 178 -14.07 4.86 -8.40
N PRO A 179 -14.88 3.79 -8.30
CA PRO A 179 -14.88 2.91 -7.13
C PRO A 179 -13.50 2.33 -6.84
N GLY A 180 -13.04 2.49 -5.62
CA GLY A 180 -11.76 1.95 -5.15
C GLY A 180 -11.86 0.54 -4.59
N THR A 181 -10.76 0.03 -4.06
CA THR A 181 -10.66 -1.28 -3.41
C THR A 181 -11.71 -1.45 -2.31
N GLY A 182 -11.98 -0.38 -1.53
CA GLY A 182 -12.96 -0.39 -0.44
C GLY A 182 -14.38 -0.76 -0.89
N ALA A 183 -14.80 -0.34 -2.08
CA ALA A 183 -16.11 -0.69 -2.63
C ALA A 183 -16.22 -2.21 -2.90
N ILE A 184 -15.17 -2.83 -3.46
CA ILE A 184 -15.11 -4.27 -3.71
C ILE A 184 -15.05 -5.04 -2.39
N VAL A 185 -14.21 -4.60 -1.45
CA VAL A 185 -14.09 -5.19 -0.11
C VAL A 185 -15.43 -5.19 0.61
N SER A 186 -16.15 -4.06 0.60
CA SER A 186 -17.46 -3.95 1.24
C SER A 186 -18.48 -4.91 0.65
N ALA A 187 -18.49 -5.11 -0.67
CA ALA A 187 -19.36 -6.09 -1.32
C ALA A 187 -19.04 -7.52 -0.87
N VAL A 188 -17.75 -7.89 -0.81
CA VAL A 188 -17.27 -9.21 -0.40
C VAL A 188 -17.55 -9.45 1.10
N GLU A 189 -17.30 -8.48 1.97
CA GLU A 189 -17.61 -8.55 3.40
C GLU A 189 -19.09 -8.74 3.66
N THR A 190 -19.92 -7.94 3.01
CA THR A 190 -21.39 -8.02 3.13
C THR A 190 -21.90 -9.40 2.71
N ALA A 191 -21.45 -9.93 1.57
CA ALA A 191 -21.88 -11.23 1.07
C ALA A 191 -21.28 -12.41 1.87
N GLY A 192 -20.03 -12.27 2.32
CA GLY A 192 -19.31 -13.29 3.10
C GLY A 192 -19.73 -13.35 4.58
N GLY A 193 -20.19 -12.23 5.14
CA GLY A 193 -20.57 -12.10 6.54
C GLY A 193 -19.39 -12.01 7.51
N ILE A 194 -18.23 -11.58 7.03
CA ILE A 194 -17.01 -11.39 7.84
C ILE A 194 -16.30 -10.09 7.44
N SER A 195 -15.46 -9.56 8.33
CA SER A 195 -14.60 -8.42 8.03
C SER A 195 -13.23 -8.86 7.54
N ALA A 196 -12.66 -8.12 6.59
CA ALA A 196 -11.32 -8.34 6.08
C ALA A 196 -10.24 -7.84 7.06
N THR A 197 -9.13 -8.57 7.16
CA THR A 197 -7.88 -8.00 7.65
C THR A 197 -7.30 -7.08 6.57
N THR A 198 -7.28 -5.79 6.84
CA THR A 198 -6.77 -4.77 5.90
C THR A 198 -5.28 -4.52 6.16
N ILE A 199 -4.49 -4.37 5.10
CA ILE A 199 -3.03 -4.23 5.20
C ILE A 199 -2.54 -2.83 4.85
N GLY A 200 -3.13 -2.18 3.85
CA GLY A 200 -2.77 -0.81 3.43
C GLY A 200 -3.14 0.25 4.46
N LYS A 201 -2.65 1.44 4.23
CA LYS A 201 -2.94 2.63 5.06
C LYS A 201 -4.45 2.85 5.26
N PRO A 202 -4.92 3.21 6.44
CA PRO A 202 -4.21 3.62 7.67
C PRO A 202 -3.83 2.47 8.61
N GLU A 203 -3.96 1.22 8.20
CA GLU A 203 -3.54 0.12 9.06
C GLU A 203 -2.00 0.10 9.20
N PRO A 204 -1.45 -0.27 10.37
CA PRO A 204 -0.02 -0.17 10.64
C PRO A 204 0.84 -1.15 9.85
N HIS A 205 0.26 -2.18 9.25
CA HIS A 205 0.98 -3.30 8.64
C HIS A 205 1.90 -2.89 7.48
N MET A 206 1.46 -1.93 6.65
CA MET A 206 2.27 -1.39 5.56
C MET A 206 3.51 -0.65 6.10
N PHE A 207 3.32 0.17 7.13
CA PHE A 207 4.42 0.90 7.77
C PHE A 207 5.37 -0.05 8.51
N GLN A 208 4.87 -1.07 9.19
CA GLN A 208 5.67 -2.12 9.81
C GLN A 208 6.50 -2.89 8.77
N THR A 209 5.96 -3.10 7.57
CA THR A 209 6.71 -3.68 6.46
C THR A 209 7.82 -2.73 6.00
N ALA A 210 7.53 -1.42 5.87
CA ALA A 210 8.55 -0.42 5.55
C ALA A 210 9.68 -0.37 6.58
N GLN A 211 9.36 -0.40 7.88
CA GLN A 211 10.35 -0.46 8.96
C GLN A 211 11.29 -1.67 8.83
N ARG A 212 10.74 -2.86 8.51
CA ARG A 212 11.56 -4.06 8.31
C ARG A 212 12.46 -3.99 7.06
N LEU A 213 12.02 -3.28 6.02
CA LEU A 213 12.81 -3.09 4.80
C LEU A 213 13.89 -2.00 4.94
N LEU A 214 13.81 -1.20 6.00
CA LEU A 214 14.76 -0.14 6.33
C LEU A 214 15.40 -0.38 7.71
N PRO A 215 16.08 -1.53 7.94
CA PRO A 215 16.56 -1.91 9.28
C PRO A 215 17.65 -0.94 9.82
N ASP A 216 18.32 -0.22 8.94
CA ASP A 216 19.37 0.73 9.29
C ASP A 216 18.82 2.12 9.65
N CYS A 217 17.49 2.32 9.63
CA CYS A 217 16.85 3.58 9.96
C CYS A 217 16.16 3.48 11.34
N GLU A 218 16.68 4.24 12.31
CA GLU A 218 16.09 4.30 13.66
C GLU A 218 14.94 5.31 13.73
N ARG A 219 15.01 6.39 12.95
CA ARG A 219 14.08 7.51 12.98
C ARG A 219 13.45 7.70 11.60
N LEU A 220 12.31 7.07 11.43
CA LEU A 220 11.50 7.19 10.22
C LEU A 220 10.45 8.28 10.38
N VAL A 221 10.20 9.05 9.32
CA VAL A 221 9.12 10.03 9.23
C VAL A 221 8.23 9.71 8.05
N VAL A 222 6.92 9.93 8.24
CA VAL A 222 5.90 9.75 7.18
C VAL A 222 5.59 11.11 6.57
N ILE A 223 5.58 11.14 5.24
CA ILE A 223 5.15 12.31 4.44
C ILE A 223 3.97 11.85 3.58
N GLY A 224 2.82 12.44 3.81
CA GLY A 224 1.58 12.12 3.09
C GLY A 224 0.67 13.34 3.02
N ASP A 225 -0.32 13.30 2.12
CA ASP A 225 -1.30 14.38 1.93
C ASP A 225 -2.63 14.09 2.66
N ARG A 226 -2.83 12.86 3.13
CA ARG A 226 -4.08 12.43 3.76
C ARG A 226 -3.89 12.16 5.25
N MET A 227 -4.61 12.96 6.07
CA MET A 227 -4.61 12.79 7.53
C MET A 227 -5.18 11.45 7.98
N ASP A 228 -6.23 10.98 7.31
CA ASP A 228 -6.97 9.76 7.62
C ASP A 228 -6.31 8.46 7.12
N SER A 229 -5.25 8.56 6.37
CA SER A 229 -4.52 7.45 5.76
C SER A 229 -3.05 7.46 6.17
N ASP A 230 -2.30 8.46 5.72
CA ASP A 230 -0.85 8.51 5.92
C ASP A 230 -0.47 8.82 7.36
N ILE A 231 -1.05 9.90 7.89
CA ILE A 231 -0.67 10.40 9.21
C ILE A 231 -1.24 9.50 10.31
N GLU A 232 -2.51 9.11 10.19
CA GLU A 232 -3.10 8.17 11.14
C GLU A 232 -2.37 6.83 11.12
N GLY A 233 -2.05 6.29 9.93
CA GLY A 233 -1.33 5.03 9.79
C GLY A 233 0.09 5.09 10.34
N GLY A 234 0.83 6.18 10.08
CA GLY A 234 2.13 6.44 10.66
C GLY A 234 2.08 6.46 12.20
N ASN A 235 1.13 7.20 12.76
CA ASN A 235 0.90 7.27 14.21
C ASN A 235 0.58 5.89 14.81
N ARG A 236 -0.30 5.10 14.18
CA ARG A 236 -0.62 3.72 14.60
C ARG A 236 0.60 2.80 14.57
N ALA A 237 1.54 3.05 13.69
CA ALA A 237 2.80 2.31 13.58
C ALA A 237 3.91 2.86 14.51
N GLY A 238 3.65 3.91 15.30
CA GLY A 238 4.61 4.54 16.19
C GLY A 238 5.64 5.42 15.47
N LEU A 239 5.32 5.92 14.28
CA LEU A 239 6.15 6.81 13.47
C LEU A 239 5.77 8.29 13.69
N THR A 240 6.66 9.19 13.26
CA THR A 240 6.43 10.64 13.25
C THR A 240 5.72 11.07 11.98
#